data_4ce5556cb09295b9b1425b0f812eebf7
#
_entry.id   4ce5556cb09295b9b1425b0f812eebf7
#
_cell.length_a   1.000
_cell.length_b   1.000
_cell.length_c   1.000
_cell.angle_alpha   90.00
_cell.angle_beta   90.00
_cell.angle_gamma   90.00
#
_symmetry.space_group_name_H-M   'P 1'
#
loop_
_entity.id
_entity.type
_entity.pdbx_description
1 polymer ?
#
loop_
_entity_poly.entity_id
_entity_poly.type
_entity_poly.pdbx_seq_one_letter_code
_entity_poly.pdbx_strand_id
1 'polypeptide(L)'
;YKPYVHILEYDNKALKNLGVNLTEGRLPENSNEIVISEHIITNGRVILKVGDEITLDVGKRVSSDGEELNENNPLLNGNTLIVYDDETDLEERETEEVEETEHIENTTKKTYKIVGIMQRLSREDFSSPGYIVITHMDKIPEKIDISVLYKNPKEYEEIAKDICKTFGIMSLNEIDINTELLRFEGVMSENMMNVLYTIAGVIIAIIVVSSVFVIRNSFSISVAEKNRQYGMLASIGATSKQIKRNVIFEGMIIGLIAIPLGIILGIVAIMILLQVVNYLLVDMLNNLSFIYSINPLAIVVSIVISLITIYLSCLIPAIRASKISPIE
;
A
#
# COMPACT_ATOMS: atom_id res chain seq x y z
N TYR A 1 -13.30 -10.96 -23.67
CA TYR A 1 -13.87 -12.30 -23.53
C TYR A 1 -12.77 -13.27 -23.13
N LYS A 2 -12.95 -14.00 -22.03
CA LYS A 2 -12.03 -15.04 -21.55
C LYS A 2 -12.62 -16.41 -21.86
N PRO A 3 -11.82 -17.35 -22.41
CA PRO A 3 -12.33 -18.67 -22.82
C PRO A 3 -12.61 -19.61 -21.64
N TYR A 4 -12.01 -19.37 -20.46
CA TYR A 4 -12.06 -20.29 -19.33
C TYR A 4 -12.80 -19.74 -18.13
N VAL A 5 -13.19 -20.66 -17.25
CA VAL A 5 -13.66 -20.40 -15.89
C VAL A 5 -12.74 -21.14 -14.93
N HIS A 6 -12.11 -20.41 -14.02
CA HIS A 6 -11.21 -20.95 -13.01
C HIS A 6 -12.00 -21.18 -11.71
N ILE A 7 -12.11 -22.45 -11.30
CA ILE A 7 -12.92 -22.86 -10.15
C ILE A 7 -12.01 -23.01 -8.94
N LEU A 8 -12.22 -22.16 -7.93
CA LEU A 8 -11.50 -22.21 -6.67
C LEU A 8 -12.37 -22.86 -5.60
N GLU A 9 -11.84 -23.91 -4.98
CA GLU A 9 -12.51 -24.62 -3.90
C GLU A 9 -11.96 -24.15 -2.53
N TYR A 10 -12.85 -23.70 -1.65
CA TYR A 10 -12.48 -23.21 -0.33
C TYR A 10 -13.27 -23.89 0.78
N ASP A 11 -12.64 -24.13 1.92
CA ASP A 11 -13.32 -24.54 3.13
C ASP A 11 -14.12 -23.38 3.77
N ASN A 12 -14.98 -23.71 4.73
CA ASN A 12 -15.81 -22.72 5.44
C ASN A 12 -15.02 -21.61 6.12
N LYS A 13 -13.79 -21.89 6.58
CA LYS A 13 -12.96 -20.91 7.27
C LYS A 13 -12.31 -19.95 6.27
N ALA A 14 -11.83 -20.49 5.15
CA ALA A 14 -11.26 -19.69 4.07
C ALA A 14 -12.33 -18.78 3.45
N LEU A 15 -13.53 -19.30 3.17
CA LEU A 15 -14.65 -18.50 2.65
C LEU A 15 -14.99 -17.29 3.54
N LYS A 16 -14.96 -17.46 4.86
CA LYS A 16 -15.20 -16.35 5.81
C LYS A 16 -14.06 -15.33 5.85
N ASN A 17 -12.83 -15.79 5.68
CA ASN A 17 -11.64 -14.95 5.79
C ASN A 17 -11.26 -14.27 4.47
N LEU A 18 -11.76 -14.77 3.34
CA LEU A 18 -11.43 -14.28 2.00
C LEU A 18 -11.94 -12.86 1.72
N GLY A 19 -12.88 -12.36 2.56
CA GLY A 19 -13.44 -11.03 2.37
C GLY A 19 -14.23 -10.86 1.07
N VAL A 20 -14.87 -11.94 0.59
CA VAL A 20 -15.68 -11.93 -0.64
C VAL A 20 -16.84 -10.96 -0.47
N ASN A 21 -16.86 -9.90 -1.26
CA ASN A 21 -17.96 -8.95 -1.32
C ASN A 21 -19.04 -9.49 -2.26
N LEU A 22 -20.13 -10.01 -1.69
CA LEU A 22 -21.28 -10.45 -2.45
C LEU A 22 -22.11 -9.24 -2.90
N THR A 23 -22.41 -9.19 -4.19
CA THR A 23 -23.39 -8.24 -4.77
C THR A 23 -24.80 -8.78 -4.63
N GLU A 24 -24.97 -10.12 -4.76
CA GLU A 24 -26.26 -10.80 -4.68
C GLU A 24 -26.10 -12.23 -4.17
N GLY A 25 -27.08 -12.76 -3.45
CA GLY A 25 -27.13 -14.15 -3.00
C GLY A 25 -26.31 -14.44 -1.74
N ARG A 26 -25.72 -15.65 -1.67
CA ARG A 26 -24.96 -16.16 -0.52
C ARG A 26 -23.71 -16.91 -0.95
N LEU A 27 -22.84 -17.23 0.01
CA LEU A 27 -21.68 -18.11 -0.22
C LEU A 27 -22.13 -19.58 -0.44
N PRO A 28 -21.32 -20.40 -1.15
CA PRO A 28 -21.62 -21.79 -1.41
C PRO A 28 -21.49 -22.62 -0.14
N GLU A 29 -22.38 -23.60 0.07
CA GLU A 29 -22.41 -24.51 1.22
C GLU A 29 -21.97 -25.93 0.85
N ASN A 30 -21.88 -26.25 -0.44
CA ASN A 30 -21.45 -27.55 -0.95
C ASN A 30 -20.76 -27.39 -2.31
N SER A 31 -20.11 -28.47 -2.79
CA SER A 31 -19.32 -28.47 -4.00
C SER A 31 -20.13 -28.37 -5.32
N ASN A 32 -21.46 -28.42 -5.27
CA ASN A 32 -22.33 -28.23 -6.42
C ASN A 32 -22.87 -26.79 -6.52
N GLU A 33 -22.56 -25.96 -5.55
CA GLU A 33 -22.93 -24.55 -5.54
C GLU A 33 -21.74 -23.68 -5.88
N ILE A 34 -21.97 -22.63 -6.67
CA ILE A 34 -20.92 -21.66 -7.02
C ILE A 34 -21.37 -20.22 -6.80
N VAL A 35 -20.38 -19.39 -6.50
CA VAL A 35 -20.48 -17.92 -6.58
C VAL A 35 -19.66 -17.47 -7.77
N ILE A 36 -20.28 -16.72 -8.66
CA ILE A 36 -19.64 -16.20 -9.87
C ILE A 36 -19.18 -14.76 -9.69
N SER A 37 -18.10 -14.38 -10.38
CA SER A 37 -17.66 -12.98 -10.45
C SER A 37 -18.61 -12.17 -11.35
N GLU A 38 -18.97 -10.94 -10.94
CA GLU A 38 -19.73 -10.02 -11.82
C GLU A 38 -19.00 -9.72 -13.13
N HIS A 39 -17.67 -9.94 -13.16
CA HIS A 39 -16.87 -9.81 -14.36
C HIS A 39 -17.26 -10.81 -15.45
N ILE A 40 -17.77 -12.00 -15.10
CA ILE A 40 -18.34 -12.94 -16.07
C ILE A 40 -19.53 -12.31 -16.80
N ILE A 41 -20.40 -11.63 -16.07
CA ILE A 41 -21.60 -11.02 -16.62
C ILE A 41 -21.25 -9.80 -17.50
N THR A 42 -20.38 -8.92 -16.98
CA THR A 42 -20.05 -7.65 -17.63
C THR A 42 -19.10 -7.82 -18.82
N ASN A 43 -18.02 -8.57 -18.67
CA ASN A 43 -17.02 -8.79 -19.72
C ASN A 43 -17.38 -9.97 -20.63
N GLY A 44 -17.86 -11.09 -20.06
CA GLY A 44 -18.28 -12.29 -20.81
C GLY A 44 -19.57 -12.08 -21.59
N ARG A 45 -20.33 -11.02 -21.33
CA ARG A 45 -21.62 -10.71 -21.98
C ARG A 45 -22.65 -11.85 -21.90
N VAL A 46 -22.60 -12.60 -20.79
CA VAL A 46 -23.56 -13.68 -20.52
C VAL A 46 -24.58 -13.21 -19.49
N ILE A 47 -25.81 -13.68 -19.65
CA ILE A 47 -26.89 -13.35 -18.71
C ILE A 47 -27.04 -14.53 -17.77
N LEU A 48 -26.43 -14.40 -16.58
CA LEU A 48 -26.51 -15.39 -15.50
C LEU A 48 -27.08 -14.72 -14.25
N LYS A 49 -27.92 -15.46 -13.52
CA LYS A 49 -28.58 -14.97 -12.31
C LYS A 49 -28.44 -15.99 -11.18
N VAL A 50 -28.60 -15.51 -9.95
CA VAL A 50 -28.72 -16.39 -8.79
C VAL A 50 -29.92 -17.33 -8.97
N GLY A 51 -29.68 -18.62 -8.80
CA GLY A 51 -30.65 -19.69 -9.02
C GLY A 51 -30.49 -20.45 -10.33
N ASP A 52 -29.76 -19.94 -11.30
CA ASP A 52 -29.49 -20.62 -12.58
C ASP A 52 -28.54 -21.82 -12.36
N GLU A 53 -28.66 -22.80 -13.23
CA GLU A 53 -27.74 -23.95 -13.28
C GLU A 53 -26.87 -23.85 -14.55
N ILE A 54 -25.60 -24.10 -14.39
CA ILE A 54 -24.64 -24.15 -15.50
C ILE A 54 -23.90 -25.47 -15.48
N THR A 55 -23.68 -26.03 -16.66
CA THR A 55 -22.88 -27.25 -16.84
C THR A 55 -21.57 -26.89 -17.50
N LEU A 56 -20.49 -27.22 -16.86
CA LEU A 56 -19.12 -26.95 -17.30
C LEU A 56 -18.36 -28.26 -17.53
N ASP A 57 -17.50 -28.27 -18.55
CA ASP A 57 -16.49 -29.31 -18.72
C ASP A 57 -15.29 -28.97 -17.84
N VAL A 58 -15.15 -29.63 -16.69
CA VAL A 58 -14.11 -29.38 -15.70
C VAL A 58 -12.95 -30.31 -15.93
N GLY A 59 -11.75 -29.77 -16.12
CA GLY A 59 -10.51 -30.50 -16.35
C GLY A 59 -9.30 -29.66 -16.02
N LYS A 60 -8.11 -30.13 -16.39
CA LYS A 60 -6.85 -29.45 -16.23
C LYS A 60 -6.46 -28.75 -17.53
N ARG A 61 -6.02 -27.51 -17.42
CA ARG A 61 -5.48 -26.74 -18.53
C ARG A 61 -4.02 -27.14 -18.73
N VAL A 62 -3.66 -27.59 -19.93
CA VAL A 62 -2.32 -28.13 -20.24
C VAL A 62 -1.81 -27.50 -21.52
N SER A 63 -0.52 -27.16 -21.55
CA SER A 63 0.17 -26.69 -22.75
C SER A 63 0.46 -27.86 -23.72
N SER A 64 0.84 -27.54 -24.94
CA SER A 64 1.29 -28.54 -25.94
C SER A 64 2.46 -29.40 -25.46
N ASP A 65 3.29 -28.87 -24.55
CA ASP A 65 4.45 -29.56 -23.98
C ASP A 65 4.10 -30.43 -22.76
N GLY A 66 2.82 -30.45 -22.34
CA GLY A 66 2.34 -31.24 -21.22
C GLY A 66 2.47 -30.56 -19.86
N GLU A 67 2.81 -29.27 -19.80
CA GLU A 67 2.83 -28.52 -18.56
C GLU A 67 1.41 -28.12 -18.10
N GLU A 68 1.11 -28.33 -16.80
CA GLU A 68 -0.15 -27.89 -16.20
C GLU A 68 -0.15 -26.37 -16.01
N LEU A 69 -1.09 -25.69 -16.66
CA LEU A 69 -1.23 -24.23 -16.63
C LEU A 69 -2.24 -23.80 -15.57
N ASN A 70 -1.92 -22.74 -14.83
CA ASN A 70 -2.79 -22.16 -13.79
C ASN A 70 -3.39 -20.81 -14.24
N GLU A 71 -4.10 -20.13 -13.35
CA GLU A 71 -4.74 -18.84 -13.63
C GLU A 71 -3.77 -17.70 -13.98
N ASN A 72 -2.51 -17.80 -13.58
CA ASN A 72 -1.50 -16.77 -13.82
C ASN A 72 -0.78 -16.94 -15.16
N ASN A 73 -0.87 -18.13 -15.78
CA ASN A 73 -0.31 -18.34 -17.10
C ASN A 73 -1.19 -17.67 -18.17
N PRO A 74 -0.63 -16.83 -19.05
CA PRO A 74 -1.39 -16.19 -20.13
C PRO A 74 -2.01 -17.22 -21.07
N LEU A 75 -2.93 -16.77 -21.90
CA LEU A 75 -3.55 -17.62 -22.91
C LEU A 75 -2.51 -17.95 -24.00
N LEU A 76 -2.27 -19.25 -24.22
CA LEU A 76 -1.40 -19.74 -25.29
C LEU A 76 -2.24 -19.97 -26.56
N ASN A 77 -2.32 -18.97 -27.42
CA ASN A 77 -3.08 -19.00 -28.68
C ASN A 77 -2.13 -18.97 -29.88
N GLY A 78 -1.27 -19.96 -30.05
CA GLY A 78 -0.37 -20.00 -31.20
C GLY A 78 0.54 -18.76 -31.30
N ASN A 79 0.94 -18.18 -30.18
CA ASN A 79 1.94 -17.13 -30.17
C ASN A 79 3.28 -17.77 -30.56
N THR A 80 3.85 -17.33 -31.68
CA THR A 80 5.19 -17.69 -32.10
C THR A 80 6.18 -17.12 -31.08
N LEU A 81 6.70 -17.97 -30.18
CA LEU A 81 7.82 -17.62 -29.35
C LEU A 81 9.11 -17.73 -30.20
N ILE A 82 9.79 -16.61 -30.39
CA ILE A 82 11.12 -16.62 -30.98
C ILE A 82 12.08 -17.02 -29.86
N VAL A 83 12.44 -18.29 -29.78
CA VAL A 83 13.46 -18.77 -28.86
C VAL A 83 14.81 -18.42 -29.45
N TYR A 84 15.56 -17.58 -28.76
CA TYR A 84 16.96 -17.31 -29.11
C TYR A 84 17.83 -18.35 -28.41
N ASP A 85 18.56 -19.15 -29.19
CA ASP A 85 19.57 -20.02 -28.64
C ASP A 85 20.79 -19.17 -28.22
N ASP A 86 21.12 -19.19 -26.92
CA ASP A 86 22.08 -18.28 -26.27
C ASP A 86 23.54 -18.68 -26.56
N GLU A 87 23.78 -19.79 -27.29
CA GLU A 87 25.15 -20.35 -27.48
C GLU A 87 25.76 -20.09 -28.86
N THR A 88 25.10 -19.41 -29.79
CA THR A 88 25.64 -19.20 -31.13
C THR A 88 25.90 -17.71 -31.44
N ASP A 89 27.03 -17.50 -32.18
CA ASP A 89 27.43 -16.16 -32.67
C ASP A 89 26.36 -15.48 -33.51
N LEU A 90 26.29 -14.16 -33.43
CA LEU A 90 25.26 -13.26 -33.95
C LEU A 90 24.93 -13.41 -35.46
N GLU A 91 25.64 -14.25 -36.21
CA GLU A 91 25.46 -14.42 -37.67
C GLU A 91 24.65 -15.66 -38.09
N GLU A 92 24.38 -16.62 -37.18
CA GLU A 92 23.59 -17.84 -37.49
C GLU A 92 22.51 -18.06 -36.40
N ARG A 93 21.53 -17.16 -36.30
CA ARG A 93 20.37 -17.37 -35.44
C ARG A 93 19.33 -18.17 -36.19
N GLU A 94 19.22 -19.46 -35.88
CA GLU A 94 18.04 -20.25 -36.26
C GLU A 94 16.89 -19.88 -35.32
N THR A 95 15.84 -19.30 -35.87
CA THR A 95 14.58 -19.02 -35.17
C THR A 95 13.70 -20.24 -35.32
N GLU A 96 13.53 -21.06 -34.30
CA GLU A 96 12.45 -22.06 -34.27
C GLU A 96 11.14 -21.36 -33.90
N GLU A 97 10.20 -21.36 -34.83
CA GLU A 97 8.83 -20.95 -34.56
C GLU A 97 8.08 -22.12 -33.89
N VAL A 98 7.96 -22.07 -32.57
CA VAL A 98 7.16 -23.04 -31.81
C VAL A 98 5.78 -22.45 -31.59
N GLU A 99 4.75 -23.03 -32.21
CA GLU A 99 3.37 -22.71 -31.90
C GLU A 99 2.96 -23.34 -30.56
N GLU A 100 2.98 -22.56 -29.48
CA GLU A 100 2.44 -23.01 -28.21
C GLU A 100 0.92 -22.95 -28.21
N THR A 101 0.28 -24.09 -28.11
CA THR A 101 -1.16 -24.24 -27.99
C THR A 101 -1.51 -24.84 -26.62
N GLU A 102 -2.75 -24.67 -26.20
CA GLU A 102 -3.23 -25.23 -24.95
C GLU A 102 -4.60 -25.93 -25.15
N HIS A 103 -4.88 -26.87 -24.26
CA HIS A 103 -6.16 -27.58 -24.25
C HIS A 103 -6.54 -28.00 -22.82
N ILE A 104 -7.79 -28.45 -22.63
CA ILE A 104 -8.22 -29.01 -21.35
C ILE A 104 -8.20 -30.53 -21.41
N GLU A 105 -7.43 -31.13 -20.50
CA GLU A 105 -7.34 -32.57 -20.33
C GLU A 105 -8.23 -33.10 -19.21
N ASN A 106 -8.54 -34.40 -19.26
CA ASN A 106 -9.31 -35.13 -18.24
C ASN A 106 -10.65 -34.50 -17.90
N THR A 107 -11.39 -34.02 -18.90
CA THR A 107 -12.65 -33.32 -18.75
C THR A 107 -13.76 -34.21 -18.18
N THR A 108 -14.47 -33.69 -17.18
CA THR A 108 -15.69 -34.25 -16.60
C THR A 108 -16.78 -33.20 -16.62
N LYS A 109 -18.00 -33.59 -17.01
CA LYS A 109 -19.16 -32.68 -16.97
C LYS A 109 -19.65 -32.55 -15.54
N LYS A 110 -19.68 -31.32 -15.04
CA LYS A 110 -20.21 -31.02 -13.71
C LYS A 110 -21.22 -29.88 -13.81
N THR A 111 -22.38 -30.08 -13.18
CA THR A 111 -23.43 -29.06 -13.12
C THR A 111 -23.36 -28.35 -11.78
N TYR A 112 -23.35 -27.03 -11.82
CA TYR A 112 -23.31 -26.17 -10.69
C TYR A 112 -24.53 -25.26 -10.64
N LYS A 113 -25.02 -25.01 -9.41
CA LYS A 113 -26.05 -24.02 -9.15
C LYS A 113 -25.40 -22.70 -8.73
N ILE A 114 -25.75 -21.60 -9.36
CA ILE A 114 -25.29 -20.26 -8.99
C ILE A 114 -26.08 -19.81 -7.76
N VAL A 115 -25.40 -19.64 -6.61
CA VAL A 115 -26.01 -19.22 -5.36
C VAL A 115 -25.66 -17.79 -4.96
N GLY A 116 -24.71 -17.17 -5.64
CA GLY A 116 -24.33 -15.78 -5.40
C GLY A 116 -23.54 -15.19 -6.56
N ILE A 117 -23.51 -13.87 -6.56
CA ILE A 117 -22.68 -13.05 -7.45
C ILE A 117 -21.77 -12.21 -6.55
N MET A 118 -20.48 -12.18 -6.83
CA MET A 118 -19.48 -11.43 -6.08
C MET A 118 -18.85 -10.35 -6.95
N GLN A 119 -18.37 -9.30 -6.30
CA GLN A 119 -17.48 -8.34 -6.95
C GLN A 119 -16.22 -9.05 -7.45
N ARG A 120 -15.63 -8.54 -8.52
CA ARG A 120 -14.39 -9.08 -9.05
C ARG A 120 -13.32 -9.12 -7.95
N LEU A 121 -12.70 -10.27 -7.75
CA LEU A 121 -11.60 -10.43 -6.80
C LEU A 121 -10.35 -9.70 -7.31
N SER A 122 -9.55 -9.15 -6.40
CA SER A 122 -8.28 -8.49 -6.74
C SER A 122 -7.29 -9.41 -7.46
N ARG A 123 -7.33 -10.71 -7.15
CA ARG A 123 -6.51 -11.72 -7.82
C ARG A 123 -7.01 -12.13 -9.22
N GLU A 124 -8.23 -11.74 -9.60
CA GLU A 124 -8.76 -11.96 -10.96
C GLU A 124 -8.19 -10.90 -11.91
N ASP A 125 -6.99 -11.16 -12.45
CA ASP A 125 -6.34 -10.23 -13.37
C ASP A 125 -7.15 -10.11 -14.70
N PHE A 126 -7.08 -8.92 -15.29
CA PHE A 126 -7.65 -8.69 -16.63
C PHE A 126 -6.96 -9.51 -17.70
N SER A 127 -5.67 -9.77 -17.58
CA SER A 127 -4.86 -10.59 -18.49
C SER A 127 -5.05 -12.08 -18.28
N SER A 128 -5.57 -12.53 -17.14
CA SER A 128 -5.86 -13.94 -16.88
C SER A 128 -6.82 -14.51 -17.90
N PRO A 129 -6.59 -15.73 -18.43
CA PRO A 129 -7.41 -16.37 -19.46
C PRO A 129 -8.77 -16.85 -18.95
N GLY A 130 -8.99 -16.89 -17.64
CA GLY A 130 -10.22 -17.38 -17.02
C GLY A 130 -10.89 -16.36 -16.11
N TYR A 131 -12.21 -16.51 -15.96
CA TYR A 131 -12.98 -15.85 -14.90
C TYR A 131 -12.92 -16.68 -13.63
N ILE A 132 -12.89 -16.04 -12.47
CA ILE A 132 -12.87 -16.75 -11.20
C ILE A 132 -14.29 -17.04 -10.72
N VAL A 133 -14.53 -18.27 -10.33
CA VAL A 133 -15.70 -18.70 -9.56
C VAL A 133 -15.26 -19.43 -8.31
N ILE A 134 -16.07 -19.35 -7.25
CA ILE A 134 -15.79 -19.95 -5.96
C ILE A 134 -16.80 -21.04 -5.67
N THR A 135 -16.34 -22.19 -5.20
CA THR A 135 -17.17 -23.28 -4.70
C THR A 135 -16.70 -23.73 -3.30
N HIS A 136 -17.52 -24.55 -2.64
CA HIS A 136 -17.20 -25.11 -1.35
C HIS A 136 -16.40 -26.40 -1.51
N MET A 137 -15.36 -26.57 -0.67
CA MET A 137 -14.54 -27.77 -0.59
C MET A 137 -15.22 -28.80 0.33
N ASP A 138 -15.86 -29.81 -0.25
CA ASP A 138 -16.51 -30.90 0.52
C ASP A 138 -15.51 -31.98 0.97
N LYS A 139 -14.41 -32.17 0.21
CA LYS A 139 -13.37 -33.15 0.48
C LYS A 139 -12.01 -32.51 0.33
N ILE A 140 -11.09 -32.87 1.20
CA ILE A 140 -9.70 -32.41 1.11
C ILE A 140 -9.03 -33.12 -0.08
N PRO A 141 -8.60 -32.40 -1.11
CA PRO A 141 -7.87 -32.97 -2.25
C PRO A 141 -6.44 -33.37 -1.87
N GLU A 142 -5.74 -34.08 -2.75
CA GLU A 142 -4.35 -34.50 -2.52
C GLU A 142 -3.38 -33.31 -2.47
N LYS A 143 -3.66 -32.24 -3.22
CA LYS A 143 -2.91 -30.98 -3.20
C LYS A 143 -3.82 -29.88 -2.70
N ILE A 144 -3.36 -29.14 -1.69
CA ILE A 144 -4.08 -28.02 -1.10
C ILE A 144 -3.14 -26.84 -0.89
N ASP A 145 -3.67 -25.65 -1.08
CA ASP A 145 -3.02 -24.41 -0.67
C ASP A 145 -3.53 -24.00 0.70
N ILE A 146 -2.63 -23.71 1.63
CA ILE A 146 -2.98 -23.29 2.98
C ILE A 146 -2.73 -21.78 3.11
N SER A 147 -3.81 -21.02 3.27
CA SER A 147 -3.70 -19.59 3.52
C SER A 147 -3.64 -19.31 5.03
N VAL A 148 -2.64 -18.57 5.45
CA VAL A 148 -2.42 -18.17 6.85
C VAL A 148 -2.69 -16.66 6.99
N LEU A 149 -3.67 -16.32 7.84
CA LEU A 149 -3.98 -14.94 8.17
C LEU A 149 -3.26 -14.54 9.46
N TYR A 150 -2.40 -13.53 9.40
CA TYR A 150 -1.67 -13.00 10.55
C TYR A 150 -2.54 -12.02 11.33
N LYS A 151 -2.52 -12.16 12.67
CA LYS A 151 -3.14 -11.15 13.56
C LYS A 151 -2.32 -9.87 13.64
N ASN A 152 -0.99 -10.00 13.58
CA ASN A 152 -0.04 -8.90 13.58
C ASN A 152 0.84 -9.03 12.34
N PRO A 153 0.63 -8.22 11.31
CA PRO A 153 1.41 -8.29 10.08
C PRO A 153 2.91 -8.09 10.29
N LYS A 154 3.32 -7.40 11.36
CA LYS A 154 4.74 -7.15 11.68
C LYS A 154 5.52 -8.40 12.05
N GLU A 155 4.83 -9.45 12.49
CA GLU A 155 5.45 -10.73 12.91
C GLU A 155 5.45 -11.77 11.77
N TYR A 156 5.04 -11.38 10.55
CA TYR A 156 4.86 -12.31 9.44
C TYR A 156 6.12 -13.13 9.14
N GLU A 157 7.29 -12.49 9.17
CA GLU A 157 8.55 -13.14 8.82
C GLU A 157 8.99 -14.19 9.84
N GLU A 158 8.76 -13.93 11.14
CA GLU A 158 9.05 -14.87 12.21
C GLU A 158 8.11 -16.09 12.15
N ILE A 159 6.82 -15.82 11.96
CA ILE A 159 5.80 -16.87 11.82
C ILE A 159 6.02 -17.69 10.54
N ALA A 160 6.35 -17.04 9.41
CA ALA A 160 6.66 -17.75 8.18
C ALA A 160 7.88 -18.68 8.33
N LYS A 161 8.93 -18.22 9.01
CA LYS A 161 10.11 -19.05 9.34
C LYS A 161 9.75 -20.25 10.23
N ASP A 162 8.85 -20.07 11.17
CA ASP A 162 8.39 -21.13 12.06
C ASP A 162 7.54 -22.17 11.32
N ILE A 163 6.68 -21.71 10.40
CA ILE A 163 5.92 -22.58 9.49
C ILE A 163 6.88 -23.39 8.62
N CYS A 164 7.88 -22.75 7.99
CA CYS A 164 8.89 -23.45 7.20
C CYS A 164 9.57 -24.56 8.00
N LYS A 165 10.01 -24.28 9.21
CA LYS A 165 10.64 -25.26 10.09
C LYS A 165 9.71 -26.43 10.45
N THR A 166 8.44 -26.12 10.73
CA THR A 166 7.46 -27.13 11.15
C THR A 166 7.12 -28.10 10.03
N PHE A 167 7.02 -27.60 8.79
CA PHE A 167 6.66 -28.39 7.62
C PHE A 167 7.86 -28.87 6.80
N GLY A 168 9.09 -28.57 7.21
CA GLY A 168 10.30 -28.98 6.52
C GLY A 168 10.54 -28.25 5.20
N ILE A 169 9.95 -27.06 5.03
CA ILE A 169 10.13 -26.19 3.86
C ILE A 169 11.51 -25.55 3.95
N MET A 170 12.35 -25.71 2.92
CA MET A 170 13.74 -25.28 2.97
C MET A 170 13.94 -23.77 2.81
N SER A 171 13.02 -23.09 2.12
CA SER A 171 13.16 -21.66 1.81
C SER A 171 11.85 -20.92 1.95
N LEU A 172 11.92 -19.66 2.41
CA LEU A 172 10.78 -18.74 2.39
C LEU A 172 10.27 -18.44 0.97
N ASN A 173 11.08 -18.68 -0.06
CA ASN A 173 10.68 -18.51 -1.45
C ASN A 173 9.66 -19.56 -1.93
N GLU A 174 9.50 -20.64 -1.17
CA GLU A 174 8.49 -21.67 -1.43
C GLU A 174 7.11 -21.32 -0.83
N ILE A 175 7.04 -20.23 -0.06
CA ILE A 175 5.80 -19.68 0.50
C ILE A 175 5.43 -18.42 -0.28
N ASP A 176 4.23 -18.38 -0.81
CA ASP A 176 3.68 -17.17 -1.40
C ASP A 176 3.23 -16.20 -0.31
N ILE A 177 3.90 -15.07 -0.21
CA ILE A 177 3.59 -14.01 0.76
C ILE A 177 2.95 -12.85 0.03
N ASN A 178 1.74 -12.46 0.44
CA ASN A 178 1.08 -11.28 -0.10
C ASN A 178 1.82 -10.00 0.35
N THR A 179 2.93 -9.71 -0.33
CA THR A 179 3.80 -8.57 -0.04
C THR A 179 3.11 -7.24 -0.33
N GLU A 180 2.13 -7.20 -1.23
CA GLU A 180 1.36 -5.99 -1.50
C GLU A 180 0.49 -5.63 -0.32
N LEU A 181 -0.26 -6.59 0.22
CA LEU A 181 -1.07 -6.38 1.43
C LEU A 181 -0.19 -5.94 2.60
N LEU A 182 0.98 -6.56 2.79
CA LEU A 182 1.93 -6.15 3.83
C LEU A 182 2.40 -4.70 3.66
N ARG A 183 2.64 -4.25 2.42
CA ARG A 183 2.99 -2.86 2.12
C ARG A 183 1.85 -1.90 2.47
N PHE A 184 0.60 -2.26 2.17
CA PHE A 184 -0.57 -1.46 2.57
C PHE A 184 -0.72 -1.38 4.10
N GLU A 185 -0.39 -2.44 4.82
CA GLU A 185 -0.35 -2.48 6.29
C GLU A 185 0.89 -1.74 6.87
N GLY A 186 1.76 -1.19 6.02
CA GLY A 186 2.97 -0.50 6.42
C GLY A 186 4.09 -1.43 6.88
N VAL A 187 4.02 -2.71 6.52
CA VAL A 187 5.06 -3.70 6.80
C VAL A 187 5.92 -3.87 5.55
N MET A 188 7.16 -3.46 5.67
CA MET A 188 8.15 -3.56 4.59
C MET A 188 9.42 -4.20 5.12
N SER A 189 10.27 -4.71 4.23
CA SER A 189 11.59 -5.19 4.63
C SER A 189 12.38 -4.08 5.35
N GLU A 190 13.24 -4.46 6.30
CA GLU A 190 14.05 -3.51 7.08
C GLU A 190 14.84 -2.54 6.18
N ASN A 191 15.38 -3.03 5.08
CA ASN A 191 16.11 -2.20 4.11
C ASN A 191 15.22 -1.12 3.48
N MET A 192 14.01 -1.47 3.08
CA MET A 192 13.05 -0.52 2.49
C MET A 192 12.59 0.51 3.52
N MET A 193 12.32 0.09 4.76
CA MET A 193 11.97 1.01 5.85
C MET A 193 13.09 1.98 6.16
N ASN A 194 14.34 1.53 6.20
CA ASN A 194 15.51 2.38 6.42
C ASN A 194 15.68 3.42 5.31
N VAL A 195 15.47 3.04 4.05
CA VAL A 195 15.48 3.97 2.91
C VAL A 195 14.39 5.02 3.06
N LEU A 196 13.15 4.63 3.39
CA LEU A 196 12.03 5.57 3.58
C LEU A 196 12.31 6.54 4.74
N TYR A 197 12.79 6.06 5.89
CA TYR A 197 13.15 6.93 7.02
C TYR A 197 14.29 7.88 6.68
N THR A 198 15.27 7.43 5.90
CA THR A 198 16.38 8.27 5.45
C THR A 198 15.87 9.40 4.54
N ILE A 199 15.05 9.08 3.55
CA ILE A 199 14.44 10.07 2.65
C ILE A 199 13.57 11.05 3.45
N ALA A 200 12.71 10.55 4.34
CA ALA A 200 11.88 11.39 5.19
C ALA A 200 12.73 12.30 6.09
N GLY A 201 13.82 11.78 6.67
CA GLY A 201 14.75 12.55 7.48
C GLY A 201 15.41 13.69 6.70
N VAL A 202 15.84 13.44 5.47
CA VAL A 202 16.42 14.47 4.58
C VAL A 202 15.38 15.55 4.26
N ILE A 203 14.16 15.18 3.91
CA ILE A 203 13.07 16.13 3.61
C ILE A 203 12.77 16.98 4.86
N ILE A 204 12.62 16.37 6.03
CA ILE A 204 12.39 17.07 7.30
C ILE A 204 13.54 18.06 7.58
N ALA A 205 14.80 17.64 7.38
CA ALA A 205 15.94 18.51 7.58
C ALA A 205 15.90 19.75 6.66
N ILE A 206 15.57 19.57 5.39
CA ILE A 206 15.42 20.69 4.42
C ILE A 206 14.29 21.63 4.87
N ILE A 207 13.15 21.09 5.29
CA ILE A 207 12.01 21.90 5.77
C ILE A 207 12.40 22.69 7.03
N VAL A 208 13.09 22.06 7.99
CA VAL A 208 13.54 22.71 9.22
C VAL A 208 14.53 23.85 8.91
N VAL A 209 15.53 23.60 8.06
CA VAL A 209 16.51 24.62 7.66
C VAL A 209 15.82 25.80 6.98
N SER A 210 14.94 25.54 6.00
CA SER A 210 14.18 26.58 5.30
C SER A 210 13.29 27.38 6.26
N SER A 211 12.61 26.70 7.18
CA SER A 211 11.76 27.35 8.20
C SER A 211 12.59 28.21 9.15
N VAL A 212 13.77 27.74 9.59
CA VAL A 212 14.68 28.54 10.43
C VAL A 212 15.07 29.83 9.72
N PHE A 213 15.37 29.77 8.42
CA PHE A 213 15.72 30.97 7.63
C PHE A 213 14.58 31.97 7.56
N VAL A 214 13.37 31.52 7.23
CA VAL A 214 12.18 32.39 7.10
C VAL A 214 11.82 33.02 8.44
N ILE A 215 11.72 32.22 9.50
CA ILE A 215 11.37 32.69 10.83
C ILE A 215 12.44 33.67 11.34
N ARG A 216 13.74 33.34 11.16
CA ARG A 216 14.85 34.22 11.54
C ARG A 216 14.76 35.56 10.85
N ASN A 217 14.45 35.61 9.54
CA ASN A 217 14.32 36.87 8.82
C ASN A 217 13.15 37.71 9.35
N SER A 218 11.98 37.09 9.59
CA SER A 218 10.83 37.76 10.17
C SER A 218 11.12 38.34 11.55
N PHE A 219 11.78 37.56 12.43
CA PHE A 219 12.19 38.04 13.76
C PHE A 219 13.24 39.12 13.67
N SER A 220 14.18 39.09 12.70
CA SER A 220 15.18 40.14 12.53
C SER A 220 14.56 41.48 12.18
N ILE A 221 13.49 41.47 11.35
CA ILE A 221 12.73 42.68 11.00
C ILE A 221 11.99 43.19 12.26
N SER A 222 11.26 42.31 12.95
CA SER A 222 10.53 42.69 14.18
C SER A 222 11.46 43.26 15.25
N VAL A 223 12.65 42.66 15.45
CA VAL A 223 13.67 43.17 16.40
C VAL A 223 14.18 44.53 15.94
N ALA A 224 14.44 44.77 14.65
CA ALA A 224 14.89 46.04 14.12
C ALA A 224 13.82 47.16 14.35
N GLU A 225 12.56 46.87 14.17
CA GLU A 225 11.47 47.80 14.46
C GLU A 225 11.37 48.14 15.98
N LYS A 226 11.69 47.16 16.84
CA LYS A 226 11.67 47.31 18.30
C LYS A 226 12.99 47.79 18.91
N ASN A 227 14.01 48.11 18.11
CA ASN A 227 15.31 48.55 18.58
C ASN A 227 15.22 49.70 19.58
N ARG A 228 14.38 50.73 19.28
CA ARG A 228 14.16 51.88 20.16
C ARG A 228 13.55 51.46 21.50
N GLN A 229 12.66 50.50 21.53
CA GLN A 229 12.05 49.98 22.76
C GLN A 229 13.11 49.25 23.61
N TYR A 230 13.96 48.42 22.98
CA TYR A 230 15.04 47.71 23.67
C TYR A 230 16.11 48.64 24.17
N GLY A 231 16.45 49.74 23.45
CA GLY A 231 17.31 50.80 23.90
C GLY A 231 16.77 51.53 25.12
N MET A 232 15.48 51.87 25.15
CA MET A 232 14.81 52.42 26.31
C MET A 232 14.85 51.50 27.52
N LEU A 233 14.58 50.20 27.33
CA LEU A 233 14.69 49.19 28.40
C LEU A 233 16.11 49.09 28.96
N ALA A 234 17.12 49.13 28.07
CA ALA A 234 18.54 49.15 28.50
C ALA A 234 18.88 50.40 29.29
N SER A 235 18.35 51.59 28.95
CA SER A 235 18.58 52.86 29.64
C SER A 235 18.01 52.88 31.06
N ILE A 236 16.93 52.16 31.34
CA ILE A 236 16.35 52.00 32.70
C ILE A 236 16.95 50.79 33.46
N GLY A 237 18.03 50.18 32.95
CA GLY A 237 18.80 49.16 33.63
C GLY A 237 18.48 47.70 33.30
N ALA A 238 17.76 47.43 32.23
CA ALA A 238 17.54 46.05 31.77
C ALA A 238 18.88 45.43 31.32
N THR A 239 19.16 44.21 31.77
CA THR A 239 20.36 43.48 31.36
C THR A 239 20.17 42.86 29.99
N SER A 240 21.28 42.69 29.22
CA SER A 240 21.30 42.00 27.93
C SER A 240 20.63 40.60 27.99
N LYS A 241 20.76 39.92 29.13
CA LYS A 241 20.18 38.61 29.39
C LYS A 241 18.65 38.67 29.47
N GLN A 242 18.12 39.73 30.05
CA GLN A 242 16.67 39.97 30.14
C GLN A 242 16.08 40.30 28.74
N ILE A 243 16.74 41.15 27.95
CA ILE A 243 16.31 41.49 26.59
C ILE A 243 16.34 40.24 25.72
N LYS A 244 17.40 39.46 25.73
CA LYS A 244 17.50 38.19 25.02
C LYS A 244 16.34 37.25 25.38
N ARG A 245 16.06 37.07 26.68
CA ARG A 245 14.99 36.19 27.16
C ARG A 245 13.63 36.69 26.71
N ASN A 246 13.41 38.00 26.69
CA ASN A 246 12.13 38.59 26.25
C ASN A 246 11.87 38.28 24.77
N VAL A 247 12.86 38.41 23.88
CA VAL A 247 12.70 38.09 22.44
C VAL A 247 12.42 36.58 22.23
N ILE A 248 13.11 35.70 22.95
CA ILE A 248 12.85 34.26 22.86
C ILE A 248 11.45 33.94 23.37
N PHE A 249 11.02 34.56 24.47
CA PHE A 249 9.70 34.36 25.05
C PHE A 249 8.57 34.82 24.09
N GLU A 250 8.77 35.97 23.42
CA GLU A 250 7.86 36.42 22.36
C GLU A 250 7.72 35.38 21.23
N GLY A 251 8.85 34.81 20.76
CA GLY A 251 8.85 33.75 19.78
C GLY A 251 8.12 32.49 20.24
N MET A 252 8.31 32.12 21.50
CA MET A 252 7.64 30.94 22.07
C MET A 252 6.11 31.14 22.20
N ILE A 253 5.64 32.36 22.55
CA ILE A 253 4.22 32.69 22.60
C ILE A 253 3.59 32.56 21.20
N ILE A 254 4.25 33.11 20.17
CA ILE A 254 3.79 32.98 18.79
C ILE A 254 3.75 31.49 18.40
N GLY A 255 4.78 30.74 18.77
CA GLY A 255 4.85 29.30 18.54
C GLY A 255 3.72 28.51 19.20
N LEU A 256 3.32 28.90 20.41
CA LEU A 256 2.22 28.26 21.14
C LEU A 256 0.88 28.31 20.38
N ILE A 257 0.69 29.36 19.58
CA ILE A 257 -0.49 29.51 18.73
C ILE A 257 -0.28 28.87 17.35
N ALA A 258 0.90 29.08 16.75
CA ALA A 258 1.21 28.65 15.40
C ALA A 258 1.31 27.11 15.29
N ILE A 259 1.88 26.43 16.31
CA ILE A 259 2.05 24.98 16.27
C ILE A 259 0.70 24.23 16.21
N PRO A 260 -0.28 24.47 17.09
CA PRO A 260 -1.57 23.81 16.99
C PRO A 260 -2.29 24.11 15.68
N LEU A 261 -2.26 25.36 15.21
CA LEU A 261 -2.83 25.74 13.93
C LEU A 261 -2.18 24.99 12.76
N GLY A 262 -0.84 24.90 12.76
CA GLY A 262 -0.09 24.14 11.75
C GLY A 262 -0.43 22.67 11.75
N ILE A 263 -0.58 22.05 12.92
CA ILE A 263 -0.98 20.64 13.04
C ILE A 263 -2.39 20.42 12.49
N ILE A 264 -3.35 21.27 12.86
CA ILE A 264 -4.73 21.15 12.38
C ILE A 264 -4.77 21.30 10.85
N LEU A 265 -4.11 22.33 10.31
CA LEU A 265 -4.05 22.54 8.87
C LEU A 265 -3.35 21.37 8.14
N GLY A 266 -2.29 20.81 8.73
CA GLY A 266 -1.60 19.64 8.20
C GLY A 266 -2.50 18.39 8.15
N ILE A 267 -3.26 18.15 9.21
CA ILE A 267 -4.24 17.05 9.28
C ILE A 267 -5.30 17.21 8.17
N VAL A 268 -5.88 18.41 8.05
CA VAL A 268 -6.89 18.71 7.03
C VAL A 268 -6.30 18.53 5.61
N ALA A 269 -5.08 19.01 5.38
CA ALA A 269 -4.42 18.86 4.10
C ALA A 269 -4.18 17.38 3.72
N ILE A 270 -3.77 16.54 4.67
CA ILE A 270 -3.61 15.10 4.45
C ILE A 270 -4.96 14.43 4.15
N MET A 271 -6.03 14.79 4.86
CA MET A 271 -7.37 14.26 4.59
C MET A 271 -7.83 14.57 3.16
N ILE A 272 -7.64 15.82 2.72
CA ILE A 272 -7.98 16.23 1.34
C ILE A 272 -7.11 15.46 0.33
N LEU A 273 -5.80 15.37 0.59
CA LEU A 273 -4.88 14.63 -0.28
C LEU A 273 -5.29 13.16 -0.43
N LEU A 274 -5.64 12.48 0.68
CA LEU A 274 -6.08 11.08 0.63
C LEU A 274 -7.38 10.90 -0.14
N GLN A 275 -8.34 11.84 -0.02
CA GLN A 275 -9.55 11.78 -0.85
C GLN A 275 -9.24 11.89 -2.35
N VAL A 276 -8.34 12.80 -2.72
CA VAL A 276 -7.91 12.96 -4.12
C VAL A 276 -7.18 11.70 -4.60
N VAL A 277 -6.27 11.16 -3.80
CA VAL A 277 -5.53 9.93 -4.13
C VAL A 277 -6.48 8.74 -4.28
N ASN A 278 -7.40 8.54 -3.35
CA ASN A 278 -8.40 7.47 -3.44
C ASN A 278 -9.27 7.60 -4.69
N TYR A 279 -9.69 8.83 -5.05
CA TYR A 279 -10.48 9.07 -6.25
C TYR A 279 -9.70 8.76 -7.54
N LEU A 280 -8.43 9.16 -7.61
CA LEU A 280 -7.59 8.96 -8.79
C LEU A 280 -7.12 7.51 -8.98
N LEU A 281 -6.95 6.77 -7.87
CA LEU A 281 -6.38 5.42 -7.88
C LEU A 281 -7.43 4.32 -7.66
N VAL A 282 -8.72 4.65 -7.59
CA VAL A 282 -9.80 3.67 -7.32
C VAL A 282 -9.75 2.48 -8.29
N ASP A 283 -9.52 2.75 -9.57
CA ASP A 283 -9.46 1.72 -10.61
C ASP A 283 -8.18 0.88 -10.55
N MET A 284 -7.05 1.48 -10.13
CA MET A 284 -5.77 0.79 -9.98
C MET A 284 -5.69 -0.06 -8.70
N LEU A 285 -6.38 0.37 -7.64
CA LEU A 285 -6.32 -0.26 -6.33
C LEU A 285 -7.42 -1.32 -6.11
N ASN A 286 -8.14 -1.73 -7.16
CA ASN A 286 -9.23 -2.72 -7.08
C ASN A 286 -10.22 -2.44 -5.93
N ASN A 287 -10.67 -1.18 -5.81
CA ASN A 287 -11.55 -0.68 -4.74
C ASN A 287 -10.94 -0.66 -3.31
N LEU A 288 -9.63 -0.86 -3.17
CA LEU A 288 -8.95 -0.59 -1.91
C LEU A 288 -8.86 0.92 -1.69
N SER A 289 -9.19 1.39 -0.50
CA SER A 289 -9.09 2.80 -0.13
C SER A 289 -8.11 3.00 1.00
N PHE A 290 -7.28 4.05 0.89
CA PHE A 290 -6.43 4.47 2.00
C PHE A 290 -7.29 5.09 3.10
N ILE A 291 -7.16 4.55 4.30
CA ILE A 291 -7.86 5.03 5.49
C ILE A 291 -6.92 5.95 6.26
N TYR A 292 -7.44 7.11 6.65
CA TYR A 292 -6.70 8.04 7.49
C TYR A 292 -6.57 7.50 8.91
N SER A 293 -5.33 7.39 9.40
CA SER A 293 -5.03 7.03 10.80
C SER A 293 -4.13 8.07 11.43
N ILE A 294 -4.54 8.59 12.60
CA ILE A 294 -3.75 9.55 13.37
C ILE A 294 -2.81 8.77 14.29
N ASN A 295 -1.50 8.94 14.10
CA ASN A 295 -0.49 8.41 15.01
C ASN A 295 -0.16 9.49 16.08
N PRO A 296 -0.51 9.29 17.36
CA PRO A 296 -0.23 10.27 18.41
C PRO A 296 1.25 10.56 18.57
N LEU A 297 2.12 9.57 18.34
CA LEU A 297 3.58 9.75 18.41
C LEU A 297 4.08 10.75 17.35
N ALA A 298 3.54 10.69 16.14
CA ALA A 298 3.90 11.63 15.06
C ALA A 298 3.54 13.08 15.45
N ILE A 299 2.40 13.29 16.13
CA ILE A 299 2.00 14.61 16.63
C ILE A 299 3.00 15.10 17.67
N VAL A 300 3.37 14.27 18.65
CA VAL A 300 4.35 14.64 19.68
C VAL A 300 5.69 15.00 19.06
N VAL A 301 6.19 14.18 18.13
CA VAL A 301 7.45 14.44 17.42
C VAL A 301 7.40 15.75 16.64
N SER A 302 6.31 16.04 15.95
CA SER A 302 6.14 17.30 15.20
C SER A 302 6.11 18.54 16.12
N ILE A 303 5.48 18.44 17.29
CA ILE A 303 5.51 19.51 18.29
C ILE A 303 6.95 19.77 18.77
N VAL A 304 7.69 18.72 19.10
CA VAL A 304 9.08 18.83 19.59
C VAL A 304 9.98 19.47 18.52
N ILE A 305 9.91 18.99 17.28
CA ILE A 305 10.68 19.54 16.16
C ILE A 305 10.32 21.01 15.92
N SER A 306 9.04 21.37 15.97
CA SER A 306 8.58 22.75 15.79
C SER A 306 9.09 23.67 16.90
N LEU A 307 9.05 23.23 18.15
CA LEU A 307 9.58 24.01 19.29
C LEU A 307 11.09 24.26 19.15
N ILE A 308 11.85 23.21 18.77
CA ILE A 308 13.29 23.33 18.50
C ILE A 308 13.55 24.32 17.36
N THR A 309 12.79 24.22 16.27
CA THR A 309 12.91 25.09 15.10
C THR A 309 12.67 26.56 15.46
N ILE A 310 11.61 26.86 16.22
CA ILE A 310 11.31 28.22 16.68
C ILE A 310 12.41 28.74 17.59
N TYR A 311 12.86 27.93 18.58
CA TYR A 311 13.92 28.32 19.47
C TYR A 311 15.22 28.67 18.73
N LEU A 312 15.66 27.82 17.80
CA LEU A 312 16.85 28.07 16.98
C LEU A 312 16.71 29.33 16.11
N SER A 313 15.53 29.55 15.57
CA SER A 313 15.24 30.71 14.72
C SER A 313 15.28 32.03 15.46
N CYS A 314 14.81 32.04 16.71
CA CYS A 314 14.81 33.24 17.56
C CYS A 314 16.17 33.54 18.18
N LEU A 315 17.07 32.56 18.24
CA LEU A 315 18.33 32.69 19.00
C LEU A 315 19.24 33.81 18.48
N ILE A 316 19.43 33.90 17.15
CA ILE A 316 20.31 34.90 16.53
C ILE A 316 19.72 36.30 16.61
N PRO A 317 18.43 36.55 16.27
CA PRO A 317 17.81 37.84 16.48
C PRO A 317 17.83 38.29 17.96
N ALA A 318 17.60 37.36 18.88
CA ALA A 318 17.63 37.67 20.33
C ALA A 318 19.04 38.08 20.83
N ILE A 319 20.09 37.46 20.31
CA ILE A 319 21.46 37.86 20.60
C ILE A 319 21.77 39.26 20.03
N ARG A 320 21.25 39.56 18.83
CA ARG A 320 21.41 40.90 18.23
C ARG A 320 20.68 41.96 19.07
N ALA A 321 19.42 41.72 19.44
CA ALA A 321 18.64 42.60 20.29
C ALA A 321 19.33 42.89 21.65
N SER A 322 20.00 41.89 22.23
CA SER A 322 20.67 42.00 23.52
C SER A 322 21.95 42.85 23.50
N LYS A 323 22.49 43.19 22.34
CA LYS A 323 23.69 44.00 22.15
C LYS A 323 23.42 45.45 21.78
N ILE A 324 22.14 45.89 21.78
CA ILE A 324 21.76 47.25 21.42
C ILE A 324 22.26 48.19 22.53
N SER A 325 22.95 49.26 22.13
CA SER A 325 23.46 50.31 23.03
C SER A 325 22.30 51.22 23.48
N PRO A 326 22.31 51.72 24.76
CA PRO A 326 21.33 52.69 25.22
C PRO A 326 21.35 54.05 24.48
N ILE A 327 22.39 54.30 23.67
CA ILE A 327 22.63 55.56 22.96
C ILE A 327 22.22 55.53 21.50
N GLU A 328 21.89 54.36 20.95
CA GLU A 328 21.30 54.18 19.63
C GLU A 328 19.76 54.13 19.74
#